data_0012afa45fdd6a2ca27fc911624dbd86
#
_entry.id   0012afa45fdd6a2ca27fc911624dbd86
#
_cell.length_a   1.000
_cell.length_b   1.000
_cell.length_c   1.000
_cell.angle_alpha   90.00
_cell.angle_beta   90.00
_cell.angle_gamma   90.00
#
_symmetry.space_group_name_H-M   'P 1'
#
loop_
_entity.id
_entity.type
_entity.pdbx_description
1 polymer ?
#
loop_
_entity_poly.entity_id
_entity_poly.type
_entity_poly.pdbx_seq_one_letter_code
_entity_poly.pdbx_strand_id
1 'polypeptide(L)'
;LTIKLQNEFLPFLYPNQYVDFSSKSEACKLAASLVKEDMTDIDILKTFYTYVTSHISYDYDKADSVEAGYLPDVDDTLSTGTGLCFDYAALTTAMLRSQDIPCKLQIGYSGDVKHAWIDVYIRGRGWVTKAVSFDGDTWKLMDPTFDANSDGDEAIQEYIGDESNYTVQY
;
A
#
# COMPACT_ATOMS: atom_id res chain seq x y z
N LEU A 1 27.42 8.50 -13.17
CA LEU A 1 27.67 7.89 -11.85
C LEU A 1 26.81 6.64 -11.74
N THR A 2 27.43 5.46 -11.73
CA THR A 2 26.67 4.20 -11.55
C THR A 2 26.67 3.89 -10.06
N ILE A 3 25.49 4.00 -9.44
CA ILE A 3 25.28 3.61 -8.03
C ILE A 3 24.96 2.12 -8.03
N LYS A 4 25.79 1.31 -7.40
CA LYS A 4 25.51 -0.11 -7.17
C LYS A 4 24.86 -0.26 -5.81
N LEU A 5 23.55 -0.57 -5.79
CA LEU A 5 22.84 -0.90 -4.56
C LEU A 5 23.38 -2.21 -4.00
N GLN A 6 23.54 -2.28 -2.67
CA GLN A 6 23.92 -3.52 -1.98
C GLN A 6 22.81 -4.58 -2.08
N ASN A 7 21.56 -4.12 -2.13
CA ASN A 7 20.36 -4.93 -2.31
C ASN A 7 19.32 -4.05 -3.02
N GLU A 8 18.72 -4.57 -4.06
CA GLU A 8 17.70 -3.86 -4.86
C GLU A 8 16.40 -3.57 -4.09
N PHE A 9 16.14 -4.29 -2.99
CA PHE A 9 14.94 -4.13 -2.18
C PHE A 9 15.07 -3.08 -1.08
N LEU A 10 16.28 -2.65 -0.71
CA LEU A 10 16.48 -1.70 0.40
C LEU A 10 15.65 -0.42 0.29
N PRO A 11 15.49 0.22 -0.88
CA PRO A 11 14.63 1.41 -1.01
C PRO A 11 13.18 1.16 -0.67
N PHE A 12 12.74 -0.11 -0.73
CA PHE A 12 11.37 -0.55 -0.54
C PHE A 12 11.14 -1.25 0.81
N LEU A 13 12.16 -1.26 1.67
CA LEU A 13 12.12 -1.81 3.03
C LEU A 13 12.32 -0.73 4.09
N TYR A 14 13.01 0.36 3.76
CA TYR A 14 13.31 1.43 4.72
C TYR A 14 12.27 2.55 4.68
N PRO A 15 12.14 3.31 5.79
CA PRO A 15 11.31 4.49 5.83
C PRO A 15 11.84 5.57 4.87
N ASN A 16 10.92 6.43 4.45
CA ASN A 16 11.22 7.64 3.68
C ASN A 16 10.19 8.74 4.06
N GLN A 17 10.27 9.91 3.43
CA GLN A 17 9.38 11.03 3.76
C GLN A 17 7.88 10.75 3.55
N TYR A 18 7.52 9.78 2.70
CA TYR A 18 6.12 9.43 2.39
C TYR A 18 5.62 8.26 3.23
N VAL A 19 6.53 7.48 3.77
CA VAL A 19 6.25 6.33 4.63
C VAL A 19 7.25 6.38 5.78
N ASP A 20 6.98 7.27 6.74
CA ASP A 20 7.84 7.44 7.90
C ASP A 20 7.41 6.47 9.01
N PHE A 21 8.35 5.64 9.45
CA PHE A 21 8.15 4.69 10.53
C PHE A 21 9.47 4.31 11.19
N SER A 22 9.38 3.78 12.37
CA SER A 22 10.51 3.21 13.12
C SER A 22 10.05 1.98 13.90
N SER A 23 10.98 1.27 14.51
CA SER A 23 10.65 0.16 15.40
C SER A 23 9.83 0.57 16.64
N LYS A 24 9.67 1.88 16.89
CA LYS A 24 8.87 2.42 17.99
C LYS A 24 7.46 2.79 17.55
N SER A 25 7.20 2.88 16.24
CA SER A 25 5.89 3.23 15.69
C SER A 25 4.83 2.21 16.11
N GLU A 26 3.65 2.68 16.49
CA GLU A 26 2.52 1.82 16.87
C GLU A 26 2.06 0.96 15.70
N ALA A 27 2.14 1.49 14.47
CA ALA A 27 1.88 0.72 13.25
C ALA A 27 2.79 -0.51 13.13
N CYS A 28 4.08 -0.39 13.45
CA CYS A 28 5.03 -1.51 13.41
C CYS A 28 4.78 -2.53 14.53
N LYS A 29 4.42 -2.06 15.72
CA LYS A 29 4.06 -2.95 16.85
C LYS A 29 2.79 -3.73 16.54
N LEU A 30 1.80 -3.06 15.98
CA LEU A 30 0.57 -3.69 15.52
C LEU A 30 0.86 -4.75 14.45
N ALA A 31 1.64 -4.41 13.42
CA ALA A 31 2.03 -5.35 12.38
C ALA A 31 2.66 -6.61 12.98
N ALA A 32 3.62 -6.46 13.88
CA ALA A 32 4.27 -7.57 14.56
C ALA A 32 3.29 -8.42 15.38
N SER A 33 2.25 -7.82 15.96
CA SER A 33 1.23 -8.55 16.73
C SER A 33 0.25 -9.36 15.86
N LEU A 34 0.05 -8.94 14.60
CA LEU A 34 -0.86 -9.59 13.66
C LEU A 34 -0.21 -10.76 12.90
N VAL A 35 1.11 -10.74 12.77
CA VAL A 35 1.86 -11.78 12.04
C VAL A 35 2.06 -13.02 12.92
N LYS A 36 1.82 -14.19 12.34
CA LYS A 36 2.06 -15.49 12.95
C LYS A 36 3.18 -16.22 12.21
N GLU A 37 3.83 -17.15 12.88
CA GLU A 37 5.03 -17.86 12.41
C GLU A 37 4.85 -18.62 11.09
N ASP A 38 3.64 -19.09 10.81
CA ASP A 38 3.30 -19.89 9.63
C ASP A 38 2.69 -19.10 8.47
N MET A 39 2.59 -17.76 8.58
CA MET A 39 2.03 -16.93 7.54
C MET A 39 2.98 -16.75 6.35
N THR A 40 2.42 -16.88 5.14
CA THR A 40 3.07 -16.46 3.90
C THR A 40 2.99 -14.94 3.73
N ASP A 41 3.80 -14.37 2.82
CA ASP A 41 3.72 -12.94 2.49
C ASP A 41 2.31 -12.53 2.03
N ILE A 42 1.61 -13.44 1.34
CA ILE A 42 0.22 -13.24 0.90
C ILE A 42 -0.74 -13.19 2.09
N ASP A 43 -0.57 -14.09 3.07
CA ASP A 43 -1.40 -14.09 4.28
C ASP A 43 -1.20 -12.83 5.10
N ILE A 44 0.05 -12.36 5.19
CA ILE A 44 0.40 -11.10 5.87
C ILE A 44 -0.24 -9.92 5.16
N LEU A 45 -0.11 -9.83 3.83
CA LEU A 45 -0.73 -8.78 3.02
C LEU A 45 -2.25 -8.74 3.21
N LYS A 46 -2.92 -9.89 3.12
CA LYS A 46 -4.37 -10.01 3.34
C LYS A 46 -4.78 -9.59 4.76
N THR A 47 -3.99 -9.97 5.75
CA THR A 47 -4.24 -9.61 7.16
C THR A 47 -4.15 -8.11 7.37
N PHE A 48 -3.11 -7.47 6.85
CA PHE A 48 -2.94 -6.02 6.97
C PHE A 48 -4.01 -5.25 6.18
N TYR A 49 -4.29 -5.68 4.96
CA TYR A 49 -5.39 -5.12 4.17
C TYR A 49 -6.71 -5.17 4.93
N THR A 50 -7.08 -6.34 5.45
CA THR A 50 -8.33 -6.52 6.19
C THR A 50 -8.37 -5.65 7.44
N TYR A 51 -7.25 -5.57 8.17
CA TYR A 51 -7.16 -4.72 9.35
C TYR A 51 -7.38 -3.25 8.99
N VAL A 52 -6.60 -2.73 8.04
CA VAL A 52 -6.64 -1.31 7.65
C VAL A 52 -8.02 -0.93 7.13
N THR A 53 -8.60 -1.73 6.24
CA THR A 53 -9.94 -1.43 5.68
C THR A 53 -11.08 -1.58 6.67
N SER A 54 -10.89 -2.31 7.77
CA SER A 54 -11.91 -2.50 8.81
C SER A 54 -11.82 -1.46 9.94
N HIS A 55 -10.67 -0.84 10.12
CA HIS A 55 -10.39 0.04 11.27
C HIS A 55 -10.18 1.51 10.88
N ILE A 56 -9.84 1.77 9.63
CA ILE A 56 -9.66 3.12 9.13
C ILE A 56 -10.83 3.51 8.25
N SER A 57 -11.43 4.67 8.51
CA SER A 57 -12.50 5.25 7.71
C SER A 57 -11.95 6.37 6.83
N TYR A 58 -12.56 6.59 5.67
CA TYR A 58 -12.15 7.68 4.79
C TYR A 58 -12.51 9.04 5.39
N ASP A 59 -11.56 9.97 5.38
CA ASP A 59 -11.70 11.30 5.95
C ASP A 59 -12.09 12.31 4.86
N TYR A 60 -13.39 12.50 4.66
CA TYR A 60 -13.93 13.43 3.66
C TYR A 60 -13.61 14.90 3.99
N ASP A 61 -13.62 15.26 5.27
CA ASP A 61 -13.32 16.64 5.70
C ASP A 61 -11.86 16.99 5.42
N LYS A 62 -10.95 16.05 5.68
CA LYS A 62 -9.54 16.16 5.33
C LYS A 62 -9.33 16.19 3.81
N ALA A 63 -10.08 15.37 3.06
CA ALA A 63 -9.99 15.34 1.60
C ALA A 63 -10.32 16.70 0.96
N ASP A 64 -11.31 17.40 1.51
CA ASP A 64 -11.73 18.73 1.03
C ASP A 64 -10.76 19.86 1.43
N SER A 65 -9.95 19.66 2.47
CA SER A 65 -9.11 20.71 3.07
C SER A 65 -7.60 20.45 2.95
N VAL A 66 -7.17 19.25 2.50
CA VAL A 66 -5.75 18.89 2.46
C VAL A 66 -4.96 19.78 1.50
N GLU A 67 -3.86 20.34 1.98
CA GLU A 67 -2.98 21.20 1.20
C GLU A 67 -1.94 20.42 0.38
N ALA A 68 -1.40 21.08 -0.64
CA ALA A 68 -0.28 20.53 -1.40
C ALA A 68 0.93 20.33 -0.49
N GLY A 69 1.61 19.19 -0.63
CA GLY A 69 2.76 18.85 0.22
C GLY A 69 2.39 18.06 1.49
N TYR A 70 1.12 17.68 1.65
CA TYR A 70 0.71 16.80 2.73
C TYR A 70 1.54 15.50 2.74
N LEU A 71 1.99 15.11 3.93
CA LEU A 71 2.69 13.85 4.18
C LEU A 71 1.91 13.04 5.22
N PRO A 72 1.71 11.73 5.00
CA PRO A 72 1.05 10.86 5.96
C PRO A 72 1.85 10.71 7.25
N ASP A 73 1.13 10.61 8.37
CA ASP A 73 1.64 10.10 9.64
C ASP A 73 0.93 8.78 9.94
N VAL A 74 1.69 7.68 9.91
CA VAL A 74 1.12 6.33 10.04
C VAL A 74 0.57 6.05 11.43
N ASP A 75 1.16 6.62 12.47
CA ASP A 75 0.71 6.44 13.85
C ASP A 75 -0.50 7.32 14.14
N ASP A 76 -0.58 8.53 13.58
CA ASP A 76 -1.76 9.39 13.65
C ASP A 76 -2.95 8.74 12.93
N THR A 77 -2.74 8.25 11.71
CA THR A 77 -3.77 7.51 10.95
C THR A 77 -4.31 6.32 11.74
N LEU A 78 -3.42 5.55 12.37
CA LEU A 78 -3.82 4.42 13.20
C LEU A 78 -4.59 4.87 14.45
N SER A 79 -4.17 5.94 15.10
CA SER A 79 -4.76 6.41 16.35
C SER A 79 -6.12 7.08 16.17
N THR A 80 -6.29 7.83 15.07
CA THR A 80 -7.55 8.51 14.73
C THR A 80 -8.56 7.58 14.09
N GLY A 81 -8.10 6.51 13.44
CA GLY A 81 -8.94 5.60 12.68
C GLY A 81 -9.53 6.26 11.41
N THR A 82 -8.90 7.33 10.92
CA THR A 82 -9.34 8.06 9.71
C THR A 82 -8.16 8.44 8.84
N GLY A 83 -8.37 8.56 7.53
CA GLY A 83 -7.33 8.98 6.60
C GLY A 83 -7.77 9.09 5.16
N LEU A 84 -6.87 9.64 4.34
CA LEU A 84 -7.00 9.69 2.88
C LEU A 84 -6.44 8.40 2.24
N CYS A 85 -6.64 8.23 0.94
CA CYS A 85 -6.03 7.14 0.18
C CYS A 85 -4.50 7.05 0.40
N PHE A 86 -3.85 8.18 0.53
CA PHE A 86 -2.42 8.28 0.81
C PHE A 86 -2.06 7.76 2.21
N ASP A 87 -2.87 8.08 3.22
CA ASP A 87 -2.67 7.62 4.60
C ASP A 87 -2.83 6.10 4.71
N TYR A 88 -3.85 5.54 4.07
CA TYR A 88 -4.06 4.09 4.01
C TYR A 88 -2.87 3.39 3.33
N ALA A 89 -2.44 3.90 2.17
CA ALA A 89 -1.32 3.32 1.44
C ALA A 89 -0.01 3.41 2.24
N ALA A 90 0.24 4.53 2.93
CA ALA A 90 1.41 4.72 3.77
C ALA A 90 1.40 3.79 4.99
N LEU A 91 0.27 3.69 5.69
CA LEU A 91 0.11 2.78 6.84
C LEU A 91 0.34 1.33 6.42
N THR A 92 -0.32 0.87 5.37
CA THR A 92 -0.15 -0.51 4.87
C THR A 92 1.29 -0.78 4.44
N THR A 93 1.93 0.19 3.76
CA THR A 93 3.34 0.08 3.35
C THR A 93 4.27 0.01 4.57
N ALA A 94 4.08 0.84 5.58
CA ALA A 94 4.88 0.81 6.81
C ALA A 94 4.75 -0.54 7.53
N MET A 95 3.53 -1.06 7.64
CA MET A 95 3.27 -2.37 8.23
C MET A 95 3.99 -3.49 7.47
N LEU A 96 3.92 -3.51 6.11
CA LEU A 96 4.59 -4.52 5.28
C LEU A 96 6.11 -4.42 5.40
N ARG A 97 6.67 -3.21 5.26
CA ARG A 97 8.12 -2.99 5.36
C ARG A 97 8.68 -3.38 6.73
N SER A 98 7.92 -3.16 7.80
CA SER A 98 8.32 -3.55 9.16
C SER A 98 8.39 -5.08 9.36
N GLN A 99 7.80 -5.85 8.44
CA GLN A 99 7.85 -7.32 8.42
C GLN A 99 8.75 -7.85 7.28
N ASP A 100 9.71 -7.03 6.82
CA ASP A 100 10.66 -7.38 5.77
C ASP A 100 10.01 -7.76 4.42
N ILE A 101 8.82 -7.22 4.12
CA ILE A 101 8.14 -7.38 2.84
C ILE A 101 8.35 -6.10 2.03
N PRO A 102 9.13 -6.15 0.91
CA PRO A 102 9.37 -4.98 0.08
C PRO A 102 8.07 -4.45 -0.51
N CYS A 103 7.82 -3.15 -0.33
CA CYS A 103 6.60 -2.50 -0.77
C CYS A 103 6.89 -1.11 -1.33
N LYS A 104 6.31 -0.81 -2.51
CA LYS A 104 6.33 0.52 -3.13
C LYS A 104 4.99 1.18 -2.90
N LEU A 105 5.02 2.38 -2.34
CA LEU A 105 3.87 3.26 -2.34
C LEU A 105 3.93 4.11 -3.60
N GLN A 106 2.82 4.18 -4.32
CA GLN A 106 2.68 4.95 -5.54
C GLN A 106 1.47 5.88 -5.46
N ILE A 107 1.64 7.08 -5.99
CA ILE A 107 0.59 8.09 -6.08
C ILE A 107 0.51 8.55 -7.52
N GLY A 108 -0.69 8.68 -8.02
CA GLY A 108 -0.93 9.15 -9.37
C GLY A 108 -2.34 9.69 -9.55
N TYR A 109 -2.72 9.90 -10.78
CA TYR A 109 -4.05 10.34 -11.15
C TYR A 109 -4.68 9.35 -12.12
N SER A 110 -5.99 9.15 -11.97
CA SER A 110 -6.85 8.54 -12.97
C SER A 110 -7.87 9.59 -13.38
N GLY A 111 -7.70 10.16 -14.57
CA GLY A 111 -8.39 11.39 -14.92
C GLY A 111 -7.99 12.53 -13.96
N ASP A 112 -8.99 13.16 -13.35
CA ASP A 112 -8.79 14.27 -12.39
C ASP A 112 -8.74 13.77 -10.91
N VAL A 113 -8.94 12.49 -10.68
CA VAL A 113 -8.99 11.91 -9.33
C VAL A 113 -7.62 11.38 -8.93
N LYS A 114 -7.15 11.83 -7.75
CA LYS A 114 -5.90 11.35 -7.16
C LYS A 114 -6.10 9.97 -6.53
N HIS A 115 -5.22 9.05 -6.87
CA HIS A 115 -5.22 7.67 -6.36
C HIS A 115 -3.92 7.34 -5.67
N ALA A 116 -3.99 6.45 -4.69
CA ALA A 116 -2.82 5.81 -4.10
C ALA A 116 -2.95 4.29 -4.20
N TRP A 117 -1.84 3.63 -4.52
CA TRP A 117 -1.77 2.16 -4.56
C TRP A 117 -0.42 1.68 -4.07
N ILE A 118 -0.31 0.40 -3.83
CA ILE A 118 0.93 -0.23 -3.43
C ILE A 118 1.27 -1.40 -4.34
N ASP A 119 2.56 -1.53 -4.66
CA ASP A 119 3.12 -2.74 -5.25
C ASP A 119 3.86 -3.51 -4.17
N VAL A 120 3.66 -4.80 -4.11
CA VAL A 120 4.23 -5.67 -3.06
C VAL A 120 5.07 -6.77 -3.68
N TYR A 121 6.26 -6.98 -3.16
CA TYR A 121 7.09 -8.11 -3.56
C TYR A 121 6.73 -9.35 -2.74
N ILE A 122 6.27 -10.38 -3.41
CA ILE A 122 5.91 -11.66 -2.80
C ILE A 122 7.03 -12.66 -3.05
N ARG A 123 7.59 -13.23 -1.99
CA ARG A 123 8.64 -14.25 -2.09
C ARG A 123 8.17 -15.43 -2.94
N GLY A 124 9.02 -15.82 -3.91
CA GLY A 124 8.71 -16.89 -4.85
C GLY A 124 7.80 -16.49 -6.03
N ARG A 125 7.29 -15.26 -6.06
CA ARG A 125 6.41 -14.78 -7.12
C ARG A 125 6.95 -13.51 -7.82
N GLY A 126 7.58 -12.61 -7.06
CA GLY A 126 8.07 -11.32 -7.57
C GLY A 126 7.15 -10.16 -7.22
N TRP A 127 7.30 -9.04 -7.94
CA TRP A 127 6.48 -7.85 -7.77
C TRP A 127 5.05 -8.07 -8.25
N VAL A 128 4.10 -7.83 -7.37
CA VAL A 128 2.67 -7.74 -7.67
C VAL A 128 2.32 -6.26 -7.73
N THR A 129 2.06 -5.76 -8.94
CA THR A 129 1.69 -4.36 -9.19
C THR A 129 0.25 -4.11 -8.76
N LYS A 130 0.03 -2.94 -8.14
CA LYS A 130 -1.30 -2.56 -7.63
C LYS A 130 -1.93 -3.63 -6.73
N ALA A 131 -1.10 -4.30 -5.91
CA ALA A 131 -1.56 -5.33 -4.99
C ALA A 131 -2.71 -4.84 -4.09
N VAL A 132 -2.69 -3.55 -3.72
CA VAL A 132 -3.82 -2.85 -3.10
C VAL A 132 -4.00 -1.52 -3.81
N SER A 133 -5.21 -1.21 -4.25
CA SER A 133 -5.58 0.07 -4.86
C SER A 133 -6.80 0.67 -4.19
N PHE A 134 -6.87 1.99 -4.15
CA PHE A 134 -7.99 2.75 -3.64
C PHE A 134 -8.65 3.50 -4.81
N ASP A 135 -9.94 3.22 -5.01
CA ASP A 135 -10.75 3.82 -6.05
C ASP A 135 -11.93 4.57 -5.38
N GLY A 136 -11.70 5.83 -5.06
CA GLY A 136 -12.68 6.64 -4.33
C GLY A 136 -12.97 6.08 -2.94
N ASP A 137 -14.20 5.66 -2.71
CA ASP A 137 -14.67 5.15 -1.41
C ASP A 137 -14.34 3.66 -1.18
N THR A 138 -13.68 3.00 -2.14
CA THR A 138 -13.46 1.56 -2.06
C THR A 138 -11.99 1.18 -2.18
N TRP A 139 -11.59 0.19 -1.37
CA TRP A 139 -10.30 -0.47 -1.47
C TRP A 139 -10.46 -1.78 -2.24
N LYS A 140 -9.51 -2.06 -3.10
CA LYS A 140 -9.43 -3.34 -3.82
C LYS A 140 -8.11 -4.01 -3.52
N LEU A 141 -8.17 -5.24 -3.03
CA LEU A 141 -7.04 -6.14 -2.94
C LEU A 141 -7.02 -6.98 -4.21
N MET A 142 -5.94 -6.87 -4.97
CA MET A 142 -5.69 -7.83 -6.03
C MET A 142 -5.23 -9.13 -5.36
N ASP A 143 -6.06 -10.18 -5.42
CA ASP A 143 -5.67 -11.48 -4.89
C ASP A 143 -4.59 -12.09 -5.79
N PRO A 144 -3.34 -12.19 -5.32
CA PRO A 144 -2.27 -12.74 -6.11
C PRO A 144 -2.43 -14.24 -6.39
N THR A 145 -3.43 -14.89 -5.82
CA THR A 145 -3.74 -16.31 -6.12
C THR A 145 -4.66 -16.48 -7.33
N PHE A 146 -5.33 -15.41 -7.80
CA PHE A 146 -6.27 -15.48 -8.91
C PHE A 146 -5.63 -15.60 -10.29
N ASP A 147 -4.34 -15.30 -10.44
CA ASP A 147 -3.66 -15.23 -11.72
C ASP A 147 -3.34 -16.61 -12.35
N ALA A 148 -3.65 -17.69 -11.66
CA ALA A 148 -3.33 -19.03 -12.18
C ALA A 148 -4.53 -19.81 -12.73
N ASN A 149 -5.79 -19.50 -12.39
CA ASN A 149 -6.94 -20.35 -12.70
C ASN A 149 -8.32 -19.67 -12.78
N SER A 150 -8.44 -18.36 -12.89
CA SER A 150 -9.76 -17.77 -13.05
C SER A 150 -9.86 -16.92 -14.31
N ASP A 151 -10.88 -17.21 -15.11
CA ASP A 151 -11.51 -16.27 -16.06
C ASP A 151 -12.08 -15.09 -15.25
N GLY A 152 -11.20 -14.38 -14.54
CA GLY A 152 -11.55 -13.22 -13.72
C GLY A 152 -11.89 -12.06 -14.63
N ASP A 153 -12.93 -11.37 -14.27
CA ASP A 153 -13.56 -10.22 -14.91
C ASP A 153 -12.57 -9.41 -15.78
N GLU A 154 -12.54 -9.68 -17.08
CA GLU A 154 -11.66 -9.04 -18.07
C GLU A 154 -11.75 -7.50 -17.99
N ALA A 155 -12.90 -6.95 -17.62
CA ALA A 155 -13.13 -5.53 -17.49
C ALA A 155 -12.32 -4.87 -16.34
N ILE A 156 -12.08 -5.59 -15.23
CA ILE A 156 -11.27 -5.08 -14.11
C ILE A 156 -9.79 -5.18 -14.45
N GLN A 157 -9.36 -6.26 -15.12
CA GLN A 157 -7.98 -6.41 -15.57
C GLN A 157 -7.64 -5.42 -16.69
N GLU A 158 -8.56 -5.15 -17.61
CA GLU A 158 -8.37 -4.18 -18.69
C GLU A 158 -8.26 -2.75 -18.15
N TYR A 159 -9.07 -2.36 -17.16
CA TYR A 159 -9.00 -1.03 -16.55
C TYR A 159 -7.75 -0.84 -15.67
N ILE A 160 -7.34 -1.86 -14.91
CA ILE A 160 -6.15 -1.84 -14.05
C ILE A 160 -4.87 -2.01 -14.88
N GLY A 161 -4.92 -2.75 -15.99
CA GLY A 161 -3.77 -3.04 -16.86
C GLY A 161 -3.43 -1.93 -17.85
N ASP A 162 -4.32 -0.96 -18.07
CA ASP A 162 -4.05 0.15 -18.99
C ASP A 162 -3.25 1.25 -18.28
N GLU A 163 -1.92 1.20 -18.47
CA GLU A 163 -0.99 2.20 -17.93
C GLU A 163 -1.29 3.62 -18.40
N SER A 164 -2.03 3.78 -19.50
CA SER A 164 -2.43 5.09 -20.04
C SER A 164 -3.44 5.82 -19.14
N ASN A 165 -4.15 5.09 -18.27
CA ASN A 165 -5.11 5.66 -17.32
C ASN A 165 -4.46 6.26 -16.08
N TYR A 166 -3.14 6.10 -15.89
CA TYR A 166 -2.45 6.53 -14.69
C TYR A 166 -1.21 7.35 -15.01
N THR A 167 -1.10 8.50 -14.39
CA THR A 167 0.14 9.29 -14.39
C THR A 167 0.80 9.14 -13.02
N VAL A 168 1.91 8.41 -12.98
CA VAL A 168 2.71 8.26 -11.74
C VAL A 168 3.47 9.56 -11.50
N GLN A 169 3.31 10.15 -10.32
CA GLN A 169 4.02 11.38 -9.94
C GLN A 169 5.30 11.11 -9.14
N TYR A 170 5.41 9.96 -8.48
CA TYR A 170 6.58 9.62 -7.63
C TYR A 170 6.85 8.12 -7.63
#